data_fb7f1af9055198ad31bd81e543cd1107
#
_entry.id   fb7f1af9055198ad31bd81e543cd1107
#
_cell.length_a   1.000
_cell.length_b   1.000
_cell.length_c   1.000
_cell.angle_alpha   90.00
_cell.angle_beta   90.00
_cell.angle_gamma   90.00
#
_symmetry.space_group_name_H-M   'P 1'
#
loop_
_entity.id
_entity.type
_entity.pdbx_description
1 polymer ?
#
loop_
_entity_poly.entity_id
_entity_poly.type
_entity_poly.pdbx_seq_one_letter_code
_entity_poly.pdbx_strand_id
1 'polypeptide(L)'
;MNSQLRHLPQIDTLLQQPHVASLVATYSHDEVRRALRETLDQLRRDIRGGGVVGLPDYAGEPFAHSLADRIKAARQPNLLPVINATGIIIHTNLGRARLAPEALQAMDQIGARPSNLELNLKTGKRGSRYDHAEALICQLTGAEAALIVNNCAAAVVLALMGTAAGRKVIASRGELIEIGGSFRLPDVIAQSGAELKEVGATNKTRLSDYADAVDEDTAVLLKSHTSNFRIVGFTSAPSRNDLAQLAAERDLILMEDLGSGVLIDLAPFGLRDEPVVADILKAGVDLVMFSGDKLLGGPQAGIIAGRADIIAGLRKHPLLRALRIDKLSLAALEATLRLYLPPHDPLARVPVLRALSQPLAEVESRAQRLAGSLAAVNGVDVEVMASAAYVGGGSLPQQDLDSFSVVVACAALSAETLADRLRGGVVPIVGRIHQGKLWLDMRAVMDDELPDIVAALGAIAAT
;
A
#
# COMPACT_ATOMS: atom_id res chain seq x y z
N MET A 1 -34.76 16.69 32.51
CA MET A 1 -34.11 17.46 31.44
C MET A 1 -32.94 18.20 32.03
N ASN A 2 -31.76 17.96 31.58
CA ASN A 2 -30.50 18.35 32.24
C ASN A 2 -30.40 19.91 32.28
N SER A 3 -30.39 20.53 33.48
CA SER A 3 -30.33 21.98 33.65
C SER A 3 -29.13 22.63 32.99
N GLN A 4 -28.05 21.90 32.83
CA GLN A 4 -26.80 22.34 32.21
C GLN A 4 -26.95 22.78 30.74
N LEU A 5 -27.87 22.16 29.97
CA LEU A 5 -28.11 22.58 28.57
C LEU A 5 -28.55 24.01 28.43
N ARG A 6 -29.21 24.59 29.45
CA ARG A 6 -29.66 25.98 29.48
C ARG A 6 -28.53 26.98 29.72
N HIS A 7 -27.40 26.52 30.24
CA HIS A 7 -26.22 27.34 30.53
C HIS A 7 -25.23 27.40 29.36
N LEU A 8 -25.50 26.70 28.28
CA LEU A 8 -24.66 26.78 27.08
C LEU A 8 -24.91 28.09 26.35
N PRO A 9 -23.89 28.93 26.14
CA PRO A 9 -24.05 30.26 25.52
C PRO A 9 -24.36 30.11 24.02
N GLN A 10 -24.90 31.21 23.46
CA GLN A 10 -25.10 31.34 22.02
C GLN A 10 -23.76 31.62 21.34
N ILE A 11 -23.59 31.12 20.08
CA ILE A 11 -22.35 31.30 19.30
C ILE A 11 -22.01 32.78 19.13
N ASP A 12 -23.00 33.64 18.85
CA ASP A 12 -22.79 35.04 18.63
C ASP A 12 -22.29 35.77 19.90
N THR A 13 -22.73 35.32 21.09
CA THR A 13 -22.21 35.81 22.38
C THR A 13 -20.76 35.40 22.59
N LEU A 14 -20.40 34.17 22.20
CA LEU A 14 -19.02 33.68 22.31
C LEU A 14 -18.07 34.40 21.34
N LEU A 15 -18.51 34.73 20.15
CA LEU A 15 -17.72 35.49 19.16
C LEU A 15 -17.38 36.92 19.65
N GLN A 16 -18.16 37.48 20.59
CA GLN A 16 -17.91 38.80 21.19
C GLN A 16 -16.93 38.76 22.37
N GLN A 17 -16.59 37.56 22.88
CA GLN A 17 -15.59 37.43 23.96
C GLN A 17 -14.21 37.88 23.46
N PRO A 18 -13.48 38.75 24.21
CA PRO A 18 -12.22 39.35 23.73
C PRO A 18 -11.20 38.33 23.21
N HIS A 19 -10.97 37.21 23.93
CA HIS A 19 -10.03 36.18 23.55
C HIS A 19 -10.49 35.36 22.34
N VAL A 20 -11.81 35.17 22.15
CA VAL A 20 -12.39 34.51 20.98
C VAL A 20 -12.38 35.46 19.78
N ALA A 21 -12.72 36.74 19.98
CA ALA A 21 -12.70 37.75 18.93
C ALA A 21 -11.28 37.92 18.34
N SER A 22 -10.22 37.81 19.16
CA SER A 22 -8.84 37.86 18.67
C SER A 22 -8.51 36.74 17.71
N LEU A 23 -9.15 35.57 17.84
CA LEU A 23 -8.97 34.44 16.92
C LEU A 23 -9.51 34.73 15.52
N VAL A 24 -10.54 35.59 15.40
CA VAL A 24 -11.11 35.97 14.10
C VAL A 24 -10.10 36.79 13.26
N ALA A 25 -9.15 37.48 13.91
CA ALA A 25 -8.09 38.19 13.23
C ALA A 25 -6.99 37.23 12.69
N THR A 26 -6.80 36.10 13.36
CA THR A 26 -5.78 35.08 12.99
C THR A 26 -6.37 34.02 12.06
N TYR A 27 -7.62 33.64 12.28
CA TYR A 27 -8.40 32.69 11.54
C TYR A 27 -9.61 33.39 10.91
N SER A 28 -10.29 32.77 9.95
CA SER A 28 -11.52 33.39 9.44
C SER A 28 -12.67 33.32 10.44
N HIS A 29 -13.64 34.27 10.34
CA HIS A 29 -14.86 34.24 11.13
C HIS A 29 -15.60 32.90 11.04
N ASP A 30 -15.64 32.31 9.84
CA ASP A 30 -16.34 31.06 9.60
C ASP A 30 -15.65 29.88 10.29
N GLU A 31 -14.32 29.84 10.35
CA GLU A 31 -13.57 28.81 11.06
C GLU A 31 -13.78 28.87 12.56
N VAL A 32 -13.70 30.06 13.15
CA VAL A 32 -13.97 30.28 14.58
C VAL A 32 -15.42 29.89 14.90
N ARG A 33 -16.37 30.30 14.09
CA ARG A 33 -17.80 29.98 14.25
C ARG A 33 -18.04 28.46 14.14
N ARG A 34 -17.36 27.75 13.21
CA ARG A 34 -17.44 26.31 13.08
C ARG A 34 -16.87 25.62 14.31
N ALA A 35 -15.68 25.99 14.78
CA ALA A 35 -15.06 25.45 15.98
C ALA A 35 -15.93 25.61 17.23
N LEU A 36 -16.54 26.80 17.39
CA LEU A 36 -17.50 27.03 18.45
C LEU A 36 -18.72 26.13 18.38
N ARG A 37 -19.29 25.95 17.18
CA ARG A 37 -20.44 25.06 16.96
C ARG A 37 -20.10 23.62 17.33
N GLU A 38 -18.99 23.12 16.83
CA GLU A 38 -18.53 21.75 17.11
C GLU A 38 -18.26 21.52 18.61
N THR A 39 -17.65 22.50 19.28
CA THR A 39 -17.41 22.47 20.73
C THR A 39 -18.71 22.43 21.52
N LEU A 40 -19.66 23.29 21.19
CA LEU A 40 -20.97 23.31 21.86
C LEU A 40 -21.78 22.05 21.56
N ASP A 41 -21.69 21.47 20.35
CA ASP A 41 -22.37 20.24 20.00
C ASP A 41 -21.76 19.05 20.73
N GLN A 42 -20.43 19.03 20.92
CA GLN A 42 -19.78 18.02 21.77
C GLN A 42 -20.27 18.12 23.21
N LEU A 43 -20.24 19.31 23.81
CA LEU A 43 -20.76 19.53 25.19
C LEU A 43 -22.23 19.09 25.30
N ARG A 44 -23.07 19.38 24.30
CA ARG A 44 -24.49 18.94 24.29
C ARG A 44 -24.59 17.41 24.28
N ARG A 45 -23.76 16.72 23.53
CA ARG A 45 -23.73 15.23 23.52
C ARG A 45 -23.32 14.68 24.88
N ASP A 46 -22.26 15.21 25.47
CA ASP A 46 -21.71 14.78 26.74
C ASP A 46 -22.73 14.98 27.89
N ILE A 47 -23.40 16.13 27.92
CA ILE A 47 -24.46 16.43 28.87
C ILE A 47 -25.65 15.48 28.71
N ARG A 48 -26.06 15.16 27.46
CA ARG A 48 -27.16 14.23 27.18
C ARG A 48 -26.81 12.80 27.54
N GLY A 49 -25.55 12.42 27.44
CA GLY A 49 -25.02 11.10 27.80
C GLY A 49 -24.98 10.82 29.30
N GLY A 50 -25.39 11.80 30.16
CA GLY A 50 -25.52 11.61 31.62
C GLY A 50 -24.22 11.89 32.39
N GLY A 51 -23.15 12.35 31.76
CA GLY A 51 -21.92 12.79 32.41
C GLY A 51 -22.10 14.13 33.15
N VAL A 52 -21.46 14.28 34.31
CA VAL A 52 -21.28 15.60 34.93
C VAL A 52 -20.19 16.32 34.13
N VAL A 53 -20.57 17.22 33.24
CA VAL A 53 -19.64 17.99 32.40
C VAL A 53 -19.28 19.27 33.12
N GLY A 54 -18.00 19.48 33.43
CA GLY A 54 -17.48 20.77 33.82
C GLY A 54 -17.59 21.73 32.64
N LEU A 55 -18.45 22.76 32.73
CA LEU A 55 -18.54 23.79 31.68
C LEU A 55 -17.27 24.65 31.72
N PRO A 56 -16.65 24.95 30.57
CA PRO A 56 -15.48 25.80 30.54
C PRO A 56 -15.81 27.24 30.88
N ASP A 57 -14.83 28.01 31.37
CA ASP A 57 -14.92 29.46 31.42
C ASP A 57 -14.81 29.99 29.99
N TYR A 58 -15.94 30.32 29.41
CA TYR A 58 -16.03 30.79 28.01
C TYR A 58 -15.36 32.15 27.75
N ALA A 59 -15.10 32.96 28.81
CA ALA A 59 -14.41 34.23 28.71
C ALA A 59 -12.90 34.09 28.89
N GLY A 60 -12.43 32.94 29.41
CA GLY A 60 -11.02 32.70 29.72
C GLY A 60 -10.15 32.34 28.50
N GLU A 61 -8.87 32.69 28.60
CA GLU A 61 -7.85 32.31 27.63
C GLU A 61 -7.79 30.77 27.34
N PRO A 62 -7.92 29.87 28.34
CA PRO A 62 -7.88 28.43 28.09
C PRO A 62 -8.93 27.94 27.07
N PHE A 63 -10.13 28.57 27.10
CA PHE A 63 -11.18 28.26 26.14
C PHE A 63 -10.80 28.69 24.72
N ALA A 64 -10.26 29.91 24.57
CA ALA A 64 -9.79 30.41 23.28
C ALA A 64 -8.61 29.58 22.75
N HIS A 65 -7.68 29.16 23.59
CA HIS A 65 -6.59 28.24 23.21
C HIS A 65 -7.15 26.90 22.72
N SER A 66 -8.12 26.30 23.41
CA SER A 66 -8.76 25.05 22.97
C SER A 66 -9.44 25.21 21.60
N LEU A 67 -10.08 26.35 21.33
CA LEU A 67 -10.65 26.66 20.03
C LEU A 67 -9.54 26.78 18.94
N ALA A 68 -8.47 27.51 19.26
CA ALA A 68 -7.34 27.68 18.36
C ALA A 68 -6.71 26.31 17.99
N ASP A 69 -6.53 25.42 18.96
CA ASP A 69 -5.99 24.10 18.72
C ASP A 69 -6.93 23.24 17.88
N ARG A 70 -8.24 23.34 18.10
CA ARG A 70 -9.24 22.68 17.25
C ARG A 70 -9.20 23.20 15.81
N ILE A 71 -9.05 24.51 15.60
CA ILE A 71 -8.93 25.10 14.27
C ILE A 71 -7.61 24.65 13.61
N LYS A 72 -6.49 24.66 14.35
CA LYS A 72 -5.21 24.15 13.85
C LYS A 72 -5.33 22.69 13.43
N ALA A 73 -5.93 21.85 14.27
CA ALA A 73 -6.16 20.43 13.97
C ALA A 73 -7.03 20.25 12.71
N ALA A 74 -8.09 21.07 12.55
CA ALA A 74 -8.96 21.03 11.37
C ALA A 74 -8.27 21.51 10.07
N ARG A 75 -7.19 22.29 10.18
CA ARG A 75 -6.35 22.72 9.04
C ARG A 75 -5.27 21.72 8.65
N GLN A 76 -4.98 20.76 9.54
CA GLN A 76 -3.99 19.74 9.22
C GLN A 76 -4.51 18.80 8.11
N PRO A 77 -3.65 18.39 7.19
CA PRO A 77 -4.02 17.34 6.23
C PRO A 77 -4.46 16.07 6.97
N ASN A 78 -5.50 15.40 6.46
CA ASN A 78 -5.91 14.08 6.99
C ASN A 78 -4.95 12.96 6.57
N LEU A 79 -4.31 13.08 5.40
CA LEU A 79 -3.30 12.14 4.93
C LEU A 79 -1.93 12.61 5.42
N LEU A 80 -1.36 11.86 6.35
CA LEU A 80 -0.11 12.19 7.02
C LEU A 80 0.98 11.14 6.70
N PRO A 81 2.25 11.53 6.63
CA PRO A 81 3.34 10.57 6.68
C PRO A 81 3.35 9.85 8.04
N VAL A 82 3.70 8.57 8.00
CA VAL A 82 3.70 7.69 9.19
C VAL A 82 5.01 6.92 9.23
N ILE A 83 5.62 6.80 10.40
CA ILE A 83 6.76 5.91 10.61
C ILE A 83 6.23 4.50 10.82
N ASN A 84 6.59 3.60 9.89
CA ASN A 84 6.21 2.19 9.94
C ASN A 84 7.25 1.39 10.73
N ALA A 85 6.96 1.13 12.00
CA ALA A 85 7.76 0.27 12.87
C ALA A 85 7.01 -1.03 13.24
N THR A 86 6.09 -1.50 12.37
CA THR A 86 5.28 -2.69 12.62
C THR A 86 6.03 -4.00 12.39
N GLY A 87 7.12 -3.98 11.61
CA GLY A 87 7.78 -5.17 11.08
C GLY A 87 7.12 -5.74 9.82
N ILE A 88 6.14 -5.06 9.23
CA ILE A 88 5.54 -5.42 7.93
C ILE A 88 6.02 -4.41 6.89
N ILE A 89 6.90 -4.84 5.97
CA ILE A 89 7.60 -3.93 5.04
C ILE A 89 6.62 -3.27 4.07
N ILE A 90 5.77 -4.06 3.41
CA ILE A 90 4.73 -3.57 2.49
C ILE A 90 3.38 -3.58 3.21
N HIS A 91 3.23 -2.73 4.23
CA HIS A 91 2.02 -2.69 5.04
C HIS A 91 0.86 -2.09 4.25
N THR A 92 -0.19 -2.87 4.01
CA THR A 92 -1.34 -2.48 3.16
C THR A 92 -1.99 -1.17 3.61
N ASN A 93 -2.23 -1.01 4.93
CA ASN A 93 -2.91 0.18 5.46
C ASN A 93 -1.98 1.39 5.62
N LEU A 94 -0.66 1.23 5.42
CA LEU A 94 0.34 2.30 5.50
C LEU A 94 0.90 2.70 4.13
N GLY A 95 0.16 2.42 3.06
CA GLY A 95 0.49 2.88 1.72
C GLY A 95 1.42 1.95 0.92
N ARG A 96 1.73 0.75 1.42
CA ARG A 96 2.54 -0.30 0.78
C ARG A 96 4.00 0.13 0.53
N ALA A 97 4.50 0.03 -0.71
CA ALA A 97 5.89 0.33 -1.03
C ALA A 97 6.20 1.83 -0.89
N ARG A 98 7.30 2.13 -0.19
CA ARG A 98 7.89 3.46 -0.16
C ARG A 98 8.59 3.73 -1.49
N LEU A 99 8.41 4.92 -2.05
CA LEU A 99 9.04 5.32 -3.30
C LEU A 99 10.52 5.69 -3.10
N ALA A 100 11.32 5.39 -4.10
CA ALA A 100 12.71 5.85 -4.17
C ALA A 100 12.78 7.39 -4.33
N PRO A 101 13.86 8.04 -3.86
CA PRO A 101 14.05 9.48 -4.04
C PRO A 101 13.94 9.94 -5.49
N GLU A 102 14.43 9.15 -6.44
CA GLU A 102 14.34 9.41 -7.89
C GLU A 102 12.89 9.42 -8.39
N ALA A 103 12.06 8.53 -7.86
CA ALA A 103 10.63 8.50 -8.20
C ALA A 103 9.90 9.74 -7.66
N LEU A 104 10.21 10.16 -6.42
CA LEU A 104 9.67 11.38 -5.82
C LEU A 104 10.10 12.63 -6.60
N GLN A 105 11.38 12.71 -6.99
CA GLN A 105 11.90 13.81 -7.82
C GLN A 105 11.21 13.87 -9.20
N ALA A 106 10.97 12.71 -9.83
CA ALA A 106 10.25 12.64 -11.08
C ALA A 106 8.81 13.14 -10.95
N MET A 107 8.11 12.76 -9.86
CA MET A 107 6.76 13.25 -9.57
C MET A 107 6.72 14.78 -9.40
N ASP A 108 7.67 15.35 -8.66
CA ASP A 108 7.77 16.80 -8.44
C ASP A 108 7.96 17.53 -9.76
N GLN A 109 8.92 17.10 -10.60
CA GLN A 109 9.21 17.71 -11.89
C GLN A 109 8.01 17.69 -12.85
N ILE A 110 7.34 16.53 -12.96
CA ILE A 110 6.19 16.34 -13.85
C ILE A 110 4.92 16.99 -13.27
N GLY A 111 4.81 17.06 -11.93
CA GLY A 111 3.71 17.73 -11.24
C GLY A 111 3.72 19.25 -11.46
N ALA A 112 4.90 19.84 -11.33
CA ALA A 112 5.09 21.29 -11.34
C ALA A 112 4.90 21.94 -12.73
N ARG A 113 4.93 21.18 -13.84
CA ARG A 113 4.95 21.73 -15.22
C ARG A 113 4.06 20.91 -16.17
N PRO A 114 3.64 21.49 -17.31
CA PRO A 114 3.16 20.73 -18.45
C PRO A 114 4.20 19.70 -18.89
N SER A 115 3.75 18.54 -19.34
CA SER A 115 4.62 17.45 -19.77
C SER A 115 4.20 16.89 -21.14
N ASN A 116 5.08 16.11 -21.74
CA ASN A 116 4.85 15.42 -23.00
C ASN A 116 4.03 14.13 -22.84
N LEU A 117 3.15 14.04 -21.81
CA LEU A 117 2.40 12.83 -21.47
C LEU A 117 1.76 12.12 -22.68
N GLU A 118 1.14 12.87 -23.57
CA GLU A 118 0.54 12.37 -24.82
C GLU A 118 1.01 13.17 -26.05
N LEU A 119 2.27 13.68 -26.01
CA LEU A 119 2.90 14.40 -27.10
C LEU A 119 4.24 13.75 -27.47
N ASN A 120 4.40 13.32 -28.70
CA ASN A 120 5.69 12.88 -29.21
C ASN A 120 6.53 14.09 -29.60
N LEU A 121 7.56 14.40 -28.80
CA LEU A 121 8.41 15.58 -28.99
C LEU A 121 9.23 15.55 -30.30
N LYS A 122 9.52 14.37 -30.86
CA LYS A 122 10.27 14.24 -32.11
C LYS A 122 9.41 14.58 -33.33
N THR A 123 8.13 14.24 -33.28
CA THR A 123 7.22 14.41 -34.42
C THR A 123 6.25 15.59 -34.27
N GLY A 124 6.10 16.13 -33.04
CA GLY A 124 5.10 17.13 -32.69
C GLY A 124 3.64 16.59 -32.73
N LYS A 125 3.47 15.30 -32.96
CA LYS A 125 2.13 14.66 -33.04
C LYS A 125 1.71 14.06 -31.72
N ARG A 126 0.41 13.75 -31.61
CA ARG A 126 -0.12 13.01 -30.47
C ARG A 126 0.57 11.66 -30.33
N GLY A 127 1.07 11.37 -29.12
CA GLY A 127 1.65 10.10 -28.71
C GLY A 127 0.75 9.35 -27.75
N SER A 128 1.27 8.25 -27.22
CA SER A 128 0.63 7.44 -26.19
C SER A 128 1.37 7.60 -24.87
N ARG A 129 0.62 7.77 -23.74
CA ARG A 129 1.23 7.81 -22.40
C ARG A 129 1.96 6.52 -22.03
N TYR A 130 1.54 5.40 -22.60
CA TYR A 130 2.12 4.09 -22.29
C TYR A 130 3.54 3.94 -22.84
N ASP A 131 3.90 4.68 -23.89
CA ASP A 131 5.22 4.64 -24.52
C ASP A 131 6.35 5.05 -23.56
N HIS A 132 6.03 5.81 -22.48
CA HIS A 132 7.04 6.27 -21.51
C HIS A 132 7.64 5.15 -20.66
N ALA A 133 6.89 4.08 -20.38
CA ALA A 133 7.38 2.99 -19.52
C ALA A 133 7.34 1.60 -20.19
N GLU A 134 6.62 1.43 -21.30
CA GLU A 134 6.48 0.14 -21.99
C GLU A 134 7.83 -0.48 -22.37
N ALA A 135 8.71 0.28 -23.02
CA ALA A 135 10.02 -0.23 -23.44
C ALA A 135 10.87 -0.71 -22.26
N LEU A 136 10.78 -0.01 -21.10
CA LEU A 136 11.48 -0.42 -19.88
C LEU A 136 10.92 -1.71 -19.32
N ILE A 137 9.59 -1.86 -19.29
CA ILE A 137 8.94 -3.09 -18.83
C ILE A 137 9.33 -4.26 -19.74
N CYS A 138 9.26 -4.08 -21.06
CA CYS A 138 9.65 -5.13 -22.01
C CYS A 138 11.13 -5.53 -21.85
N GLN A 139 12.02 -4.56 -21.66
CA GLN A 139 13.46 -4.81 -21.43
C GLN A 139 13.70 -5.59 -20.14
N LEU A 140 12.98 -5.30 -19.05
CA LEU A 140 13.16 -5.93 -17.74
C LEU A 140 12.50 -7.30 -17.66
N THR A 141 11.42 -7.54 -18.39
CA THR A 141 10.60 -8.74 -18.28
C THR A 141 10.76 -9.72 -19.45
N GLY A 142 11.25 -9.25 -20.60
CA GLY A 142 11.28 -9.99 -21.84
C GLY A 142 9.93 -10.08 -22.55
N ALA A 143 8.92 -9.30 -22.11
CA ALA A 143 7.62 -9.20 -22.78
C ALA A 143 7.75 -8.58 -24.17
N GLU A 144 6.89 -8.98 -25.12
CA GLU A 144 6.80 -8.37 -26.45
C GLU A 144 6.19 -6.97 -26.38
N ALA A 145 5.21 -6.75 -25.50
CA ALA A 145 4.53 -5.48 -25.27
C ALA A 145 4.05 -5.37 -23.82
N ALA A 146 3.76 -4.14 -23.40
CA ALA A 146 3.17 -3.91 -22.07
C ALA A 146 2.14 -2.79 -22.09
N LEU A 147 1.19 -2.85 -21.16
CA LEU A 147 0.17 -1.85 -20.92
C LEU A 147 0.12 -1.53 -19.43
N ILE A 148 -0.10 -0.26 -19.08
CA ILE A 148 -0.11 0.20 -17.70
C ILE A 148 -1.46 0.83 -17.39
N VAL A 149 -2.08 0.37 -16.30
CA VAL A 149 -3.34 0.89 -15.78
C VAL A 149 -3.17 1.33 -14.31
N ASN A 150 -4.20 1.88 -13.70
CA ASN A 150 -4.11 2.51 -12.38
C ASN A 150 -3.87 1.55 -11.20
N ASN A 151 -4.20 0.24 -11.32
CA ASN A 151 -3.87 -0.79 -10.32
C ASN A 151 -4.02 -2.20 -10.91
N CYS A 152 -3.54 -3.22 -10.18
CA CYS A 152 -3.54 -4.61 -10.64
C CYS A 152 -4.96 -5.18 -10.83
N ALA A 153 -5.92 -4.83 -9.97
CA ALA A 153 -7.32 -5.27 -10.16
C ALA A 153 -7.90 -4.78 -11.50
N ALA A 154 -7.60 -3.52 -11.86
CA ALA A 154 -7.96 -2.96 -13.17
C ALA A 154 -7.25 -3.68 -14.33
N ALA A 155 -6.00 -4.12 -14.13
CA ALA A 155 -5.27 -4.91 -15.12
C ALA A 155 -5.96 -6.25 -15.38
N VAL A 156 -6.35 -6.98 -14.32
CA VAL A 156 -7.06 -8.25 -14.42
C VAL A 156 -8.43 -8.09 -15.10
N VAL A 157 -9.22 -7.10 -14.65
CA VAL A 157 -10.54 -6.80 -15.27
C VAL A 157 -10.38 -6.50 -16.76
N LEU A 158 -9.44 -5.62 -17.14
CA LEU A 158 -9.24 -5.23 -18.53
C LEU A 158 -8.76 -6.41 -19.38
N ALA A 159 -7.82 -7.21 -18.89
CA ALA A 159 -7.32 -8.38 -19.58
C ALA A 159 -8.45 -9.39 -19.86
N LEU A 160 -9.26 -9.70 -18.85
CA LEU A 160 -10.37 -10.63 -18.98
C LEU A 160 -11.49 -10.08 -19.88
N MET A 161 -11.87 -8.82 -19.74
CA MET A 161 -12.87 -8.19 -20.63
C MET A 161 -12.44 -8.18 -22.08
N GLY A 162 -11.16 -7.93 -22.34
CA GLY A 162 -10.63 -7.86 -23.70
C GLY A 162 -10.42 -9.21 -24.37
N THR A 163 -10.44 -10.32 -23.62
CA THR A 163 -10.09 -11.65 -24.15
C THR A 163 -11.16 -12.70 -23.91
N ALA A 164 -11.98 -12.58 -22.86
CA ALA A 164 -12.88 -13.63 -22.40
C ALA A 164 -14.33 -13.17 -22.18
N ALA A 165 -14.70 -11.92 -22.48
CA ALA A 165 -16.07 -11.46 -22.31
C ALA A 165 -17.06 -12.34 -23.09
N GLY A 166 -18.10 -12.88 -22.39
CA GLY A 166 -19.07 -13.83 -22.95
C GLY A 166 -18.54 -15.25 -23.16
N ARG A 167 -17.31 -15.55 -22.73
CA ARG A 167 -16.67 -16.85 -22.82
C ARG A 167 -16.23 -17.35 -21.46
N LYS A 168 -15.69 -18.58 -21.39
CA LYS A 168 -15.26 -19.22 -20.15
C LYS A 168 -13.79 -18.97 -19.83
N VAL A 169 -13.54 -18.80 -18.53
CA VAL A 169 -12.21 -18.71 -17.91
C VAL A 169 -12.08 -19.90 -16.98
N ILE A 170 -11.14 -20.79 -17.23
CA ILE A 170 -10.84 -21.95 -16.38
C ILE A 170 -9.80 -21.55 -15.34
N ALA A 171 -10.11 -21.77 -14.06
CA ALA A 171 -9.20 -21.49 -12.94
C ALA A 171 -9.24 -22.60 -11.88
N SER A 172 -8.11 -22.85 -11.23
CA SER A 172 -8.03 -23.80 -10.11
C SER A 172 -8.77 -23.28 -8.89
N ARG A 173 -9.58 -24.14 -8.24
CA ARG A 173 -10.22 -23.84 -6.95
C ARG A 173 -9.21 -23.44 -5.87
N GLY A 174 -8.01 -24.01 -5.88
CA GLY A 174 -6.95 -23.65 -4.94
C GLY A 174 -6.32 -22.28 -5.17
N GLU A 175 -6.65 -21.62 -6.29
CA GLU A 175 -6.09 -20.33 -6.69
C GLU A 175 -7.15 -19.20 -6.68
N LEU A 176 -8.39 -19.46 -6.23
CA LEU A 176 -9.45 -18.46 -6.10
C LEU A 176 -9.24 -17.63 -4.84
N ILE A 177 -8.48 -16.58 -4.97
CA ILE A 177 -8.02 -15.72 -3.86
C ILE A 177 -9.02 -14.63 -3.49
N GLU A 178 -8.97 -14.21 -2.21
CA GLU A 178 -9.54 -12.95 -1.72
C GLU A 178 -8.42 -12.12 -1.09
N ILE A 179 -8.25 -10.86 -1.51
CA ILE A 179 -7.21 -9.94 -1.02
C ILE A 179 -7.83 -8.60 -0.65
N GLY A 180 -7.32 -7.98 0.43
CA GLY A 180 -7.59 -6.58 0.75
C GLY A 180 -9.04 -6.25 1.12
N GLY A 181 -9.78 -7.23 1.63
CA GLY A 181 -11.12 -7.03 2.21
C GLY A 181 -12.28 -7.02 1.22
N SER A 182 -12.05 -7.09 -0.10
CA SER A 182 -13.15 -7.19 -1.08
C SER A 182 -12.74 -7.60 -2.49
N PHE A 183 -11.45 -7.75 -2.79
CA PHE A 183 -11.02 -8.27 -4.09
C PHE A 183 -11.12 -9.80 -4.07
N ARG A 184 -12.19 -10.31 -4.65
CA ARG A 184 -12.41 -11.75 -4.86
C ARG A 184 -12.25 -12.05 -6.34
N LEU A 185 -11.34 -12.95 -6.66
CA LEU A 185 -11.07 -13.30 -8.05
C LEU A 185 -12.33 -13.79 -8.80
N PRO A 186 -13.22 -14.63 -8.22
CA PRO A 186 -14.49 -15.00 -8.86
C PRO A 186 -15.36 -13.81 -9.20
N ASP A 187 -15.48 -12.82 -8.30
CA ASP A 187 -16.29 -11.63 -8.52
C ASP A 187 -15.71 -10.76 -9.62
N VAL A 188 -14.38 -10.67 -9.70
CA VAL A 188 -13.66 -9.93 -10.75
C VAL A 188 -13.86 -10.59 -12.12
N ILE A 189 -13.80 -11.93 -12.19
CA ILE A 189 -14.08 -12.68 -13.43
C ILE A 189 -15.53 -12.43 -13.87
N ALA A 190 -16.49 -12.53 -12.95
CA ALA A 190 -17.91 -12.26 -13.26
C ALA A 190 -18.11 -10.81 -13.76
N GLN A 191 -17.48 -9.82 -13.11
CA GLN A 191 -17.55 -8.40 -13.52
C GLN A 191 -16.93 -8.13 -14.89
N SER A 192 -15.98 -8.97 -15.33
CA SER A 192 -15.41 -8.87 -16.66
C SER A 192 -16.35 -9.35 -17.77
N GLY A 193 -17.50 -9.92 -17.42
CA GLY A 193 -18.44 -10.55 -18.35
C GLY A 193 -18.02 -11.96 -18.79
N ALA A 194 -16.98 -12.54 -18.20
CA ALA A 194 -16.57 -13.92 -18.41
C ALA A 194 -17.29 -14.87 -17.45
N GLU A 195 -17.43 -16.13 -17.84
CA GLU A 195 -17.95 -17.21 -17.01
C GLU A 195 -16.77 -17.97 -16.35
N LEU A 196 -16.77 -18.06 -15.02
CA LEU A 196 -15.77 -18.84 -14.29
C LEU A 196 -16.10 -20.34 -14.35
N LYS A 197 -15.15 -21.14 -14.82
CA LYS A 197 -15.15 -22.61 -14.74
C LYS A 197 -14.08 -23.05 -13.74
N GLU A 198 -14.51 -23.44 -12.54
CA GLU A 198 -13.62 -23.94 -11.51
C GLU A 198 -13.19 -25.38 -11.75
N VAL A 199 -11.90 -25.71 -11.58
CA VAL A 199 -11.36 -27.06 -11.74
C VAL A 199 -10.56 -27.54 -10.54
N GLY A 200 -10.44 -28.86 -10.41
CA GLY A 200 -9.72 -29.50 -9.31
C GLY A 200 -10.41 -29.38 -7.96
N ALA A 201 -9.63 -29.57 -6.90
CA ALA A 201 -10.01 -29.40 -5.50
C ALA A 201 -9.18 -28.31 -4.84
N THR A 202 -9.55 -27.90 -3.63
CA THR A 202 -8.86 -26.82 -2.87
C THR A 202 -7.35 -27.00 -2.79
N ASN A 203 -6.89 -28.23 -2.54
CA ASN A 203 -5.47 -28.53 -2.33
C ASN A 203 -4.81 -29.28 -3.50
N LYS A 204 -5.57 -29.72 -4.50
CA LYS A 204 -5.03 -30.52 -5.59
C LYS A 204 -5.77 -30.28 -6.89
N THR A 205 -5.04 -29.77 -7.88
CA THR A 205 -5.50 -29.62 -9.26
C THR A 205 -4.48 -30.26 -10.20
N ARG A 206 -4.93 -31.07 -11.13
CA ARG A 206 -4.10 -31.75 -12.13
C ARG A 206 -4.27 -31.07 -13.48
N LEU A 207 -3.32 -31.30 -14.38
CA LEU A 207 -3.43 -30.83 -15.76
C LEU A 207 -4.67 -31.41 -16.46
N SER A 208 -5.02 -32.69 -16.17
CA SER A 208 -6.24 -33.31 -16.69
C SER A 208 -7.52 -32.57 -16.29
N ASP A 209 -7.56 -32.00 -15.08
CA ASP A 209 -8.75 -31.25 -14.63
C ASP A 209 -8.99 -30.01 -15.51
N TYR A 210 -7.91 -29.35 -15.97
CA TYR A 210 -8.00 -28.27 -16.95
C TYR A 210 -8.37 -28.79 -18.33
N ALA A 211 -7.69 -29.84 -18.81
CA ALA A 211 -7.91 -30.38 -20.15
C ALA A 211 -9.34 -30.89 -20.36
N ASP A 212 -9.92 -31.57 -19.36
CA ASP A 212 -11.27 -32.10 -19.39
C ASP A 212 -12.36 -31.00 -19.31
N ALA A 213 -11.99 -29.82 -18.78
CA ALA A 213 -12.90 -28.68 -18.66
C ALA A 213 -12.95 -27.78 -19.90
N VAL A 214 -11.98 -27.92 -20.82
CA VAL A 214 -11.93 -27.13 -22.07
C VAL A 214 -13.06 -27.52 -23.00
N ASP A 215 -13.80 -26.53 -23.47
CA ASP A 215 -14.86 -26.64 -24.47
C ASP A 215 -14.76 -25.50 -25.50
N GLU A 216 -15.72 -25.44 -26.46
CA GLU A 216 -15.75 -24.44 -27.53
C GLU A 216 -15.93 -22.99 -27.05
N ASP A 217 -16.50 -22.80 -25.86
CA ASP A 217 -16.71 -21.50 -25.24
C ASP A 217 -15.49 -21.05 -24.41
N THR A 218 -14.49 -21.90 -24.21
CA THR A 218 -13.30 -21.58 -23.39
C THR A 218 -12.38 -20.60 -24.12
N ALA A 219 -11.97 -19.53 -23.44
CA ALA A 219 -11.05 -18.51 -23.96
C ALA A 219 -9.72 -18.48 -23.23
N VAL A 220 -9.73 -18.66 -21.91
CA VAL A 220 -8.58 -18.41 -21.03
C VAL A 220 -8.38 -19.53 -20.03
N LEU A 221 -7.14 -19.94 -19.87
CA LEU A 221 -6.65 -20.63 -18.68
C LEU A 221 -6.05 -19.56 -17.76
N LEU A 222 -6.62 -19.39 -16.56
CA LEU A 222 -6.17 -18.37 -15.59
C LEU A 222 -5.44 -19.07 -14.44
N LYS A 223 -4.19 -18.67 -14.26
CA LYS A 223 -3.43 -18.98 -13.07
C LYS A 223 -3.41 -17.78 -12.15
N SER A 224 -3.61 -17.99 -10.85
CA SER A 224 -3.49 -16.93 -9.85
C SER A 224 -2.50 -17.35 -8.79
N HIS A 225 -1.50 -16.48 -8.56
CA HIS A 225 -0.51 -16.73 -7.52
C HIS A 225 -1.15 -16.55 -6.13
N THR A 226 -0.99 -17.58 -5.26
CA THR A 226 -1.53 -17.55 -3.88
C THR A 226 -0.66 -16.65 -2.99
N SER A 227 -0.65 -15.35 -3.30
CA SER A 227 0.27 -14.37 -2.73
C SER A 227 0.00 -14.05 -1.25
N ASN A 228 -1.20 -14.33 -0.73
CA ASN A 228 -1.61 -13.97 0.63
C ASN A 228 -1.93 -15.17 1.55
N PHE A 229 -1.86 -16.39 1.03
CA PHE A 229 -2.01 -17.62 1.81
C PHE A 229 -1.15 -18.75 1.24
N ARG A 230 -0.97 -19.80 2.01
CA ARG A 230 -0.27 -21.01 1.58
C ARG A 230 -1.09 -22.24 1.97
N ILE A 231 -1.24 -23.18 1.03
CA ILE A 231 -1.82 -24.50 1.31
C ILE A 231 -0.67 -25.46 1.60
N VAL A 232 -0.67 -26.04 2.80
CA VAL A 232 0.41 -26.95 3.27
C VAL A 232 -0.12 -28.36 3.40
N GLY A 233 0.69 -29.36 3.02
CA GLY A 233 0.35 -30.79 3.13
C GLY A 233 0.32 -31.47 1.75
N PHE A 234 -0.67 -32.30 1.51
CA PHE A 234 -0.84 -33.01 0.23
C PHE A 234 -1.39 -32.11 -0.85
N THR A 235 -0.54 -31.26 -1.42
CA THR A 235 -0.89 -30.28 -2.47
C THR A 235 -0.30 -30.68 -3.82
N SER A 236 -0.96 -30.28 -4.91
CA SER A 236 -0.44 -30.37 -6.27
C SER A 236 -1.13 -29.34 -7.16
N ALA A 237 -0.36 -28.67 -8.01
CA ALA A 237 -0.86 -27.77 -9.06
C ALA A 237 -0.05 -28.03 -10.34
N PRO A 238 -0.63 -27.88 -11.54
CA PRO A 238 0.12 -27.98 -12.79
C PRO A 238 1.16 -26.88 -12.90
N SER A 239 2.28 -27.22 -13.55
CA SER A 239 3.32 -26.22 -13.82
C SER A 239 2.84 -25.20 -14.87
N ARG A 240 3.53 -24.04 -14.93
CA ARG A 240 3.27 -23.04 -15.98
C ARG A 240 3.52 -23.60 -17.36
N ASN A 241 4.60 -24.38 -17.52
CA ASN A 241 4.94 -25.01 -18.80
C ASN A 241 3.86 -25.99 -19.27
N ASP A 242 3.32 -26.82 -18.34
CA ASP A 242 2.25 -27.76 -18.70
C ASP A 242 0.97 -27.03 -19.14
N LEU A 243 0.61 -25.94 -18.43
CA LEU A 243 -0.55 -25.11 -18.79
C LEU A 243 -0.32 -24.35 -20.10
N ALA A 244 0.90 -23.85 -20.34
CA ALA A 244 1.26 -23.18 -21.60
C ALA A 244 1.16 -24.14 -22.79
N GLN A 245 1.65 -25.38 -22.62
CA GLN A 245 1.51 -26.40 -23.65
C GLN A 245 0.03 -26.71 -23.94
N LEU A 246 -0.78 -26.92 -22.89
CA LEU A 246 -2.22 -27.16 -23.05
C LEU A 246 -2.94 -25.98 -23.74
N ALA A 247 -2.60 -24.74 -23.36
CA ALA A 247 -3.16 -23.55 -23.97
C ALA A 247 -2.83 -23.48 -25.46
N ALA A 248 -1.57 -23.72 -25.84
CA ALA A 248 -1.13 -23.73 -27.22
C ALA A 248 -1.80 -24.85 -28.06
N GLU A 249 -1.96 -26.06 -27.50
CA GLU A 249 -2.64 -27.20 -28.18
C GLU A 249 -4.13 -26.95 -28.42
N ARG A 250 -4.75 -26.08 -27.63
CA ARG A 250 -6.20 -25.79 -27.65
C ARG A 250 -6.53 -24.39 -28.17
N ASP A 251 -5.55 -23.63 -28.65
CA ASP A 251 -5.71 -22.22 -29.10
C ASP A 251 -6.37 -21.32 -28.02
N LEU A 252 -5.90 -21.46 -26.78
CA LEU A 252 -6.35 -20.72 -25.62
C LEU A 252 -5.28 -19.71 -25.19
N ILE A 253 -5.67 -18.72 -24.41
CA ILE A 253 -4.74 -17.78 -23.79
C ILE A 253 -4.43 -18.24 -22.36
N LEU A 254 -3.14 -18.34 -22.01
CA LEU A 254 -2.70 -18.55 -20.64
C LEU A 254 -2.40 -17.20 -19.99
N MET A 255 -3.14 -16.86 -18.93
CA MET A 255 -2.93 -15.64 -18.13
C MET A 255 -2.48 -15.98 -16.72
N GLU A 256 -1.66 -15.11 -16.15
CA GLU A 256 -1.31 -15.20 -14.73
C GLU A 256 -1.55 -13.87 -14.01
N ASP A 257 -2.43 -13.88 -12.98
CA ASP A 257 -2.49 -12.84 -11.95
C ASP A 257 -1.42 -13.13 -10.89
N LEU A 258 -0.25 -12.50 -11.06
CA LEU A 258 0.88 -12.64 -10.14
C LEU A 258 0.71 -11.76 -8.91
N GLY A 259 0.25 -10.54 -9.11
CA GLY A 259 0.02 -9.55 -8.06
C GLY A 259 1.28 -8.90 -7.48
N SER A 260 2.33 -9.63 -7.14
CA SER A 260 3.51 -9.13 -6.40
C SER A 260 4.48 -8.27 -7.22
N GLY A 261 4.70 -8.62 -8.48
CA GLY A 261 5.51 -7.83 -9.41
C GLY A 261 7.01 -7.85 -9.15
N VAL A 262 7.55 -8.94 -8.64
CA VAL A 262 9.00 -9.05 -8.44
C VAL A 262 9.74 -9.18 -9.78
N LEU A 263 10.79 -8.36 -9.96
CA LEU A 263 11.61 -8.33 -11.18
C LEU A 263 13.00 -8.96 -11.00
N ILE A 264 13.38 -9.31 -9.78
CA ILE A 264 14.66 -9.93 -9.44
C ILE A 264 14.45 -11.15 -8.54
N ASP A 265 15.38 -12.10 -8.59
CA ASP A 265 15.35 -13.27 -7.70
C ASP A 265 15.62 -12.86 -6.24
N LEU A 266 14.69 -13.18 -5.34
CA LEU A 266 14.81 -12.92 -3.90
C LEU A 266 15.31 -14.13 -3.10
N ALA A 267 15.52 -15.28 -3.72
CA ALA A 267 16.02 -16.49 -3.06
C ALA A 267 17.38 -16.30 -2.34
N PRO A 268 18.34 -15.49 -2.83
CA PRO A 268 19.57 -15.18 -2.10
C PRO A 268 19.36 -14.53 -0.73
N PHE A 269 18.18 -13.92 -0.50
CA PHE A 269 17.81 -13.25 0.77
C PHE A 269 16.92 -14.14 1.65
N GLY A 270 16.81 -15.43 1.33
CA GLY A 270 15.97 -16.38 2.08
C GLY A 270 14.49 -16.38 1.68
N LEU A 271 14.09 -15.51 0.76
CA LEU A 271 12.70 -15.38 0.28
C LEU A 271 12.54 -16.24 -0.99
N ARG A 272 11.94 -17.42 -0.82
CA ARG A 272 11.77 -18.42 -1.88
C ARG A 272 10.32 -18.45 -2.34
N ASP A 273 10.10 -19.08 -3.49
CA ASP A 273 8.77 -19.37 -4.05
C ASP A 273 8.01 -18.11 -4.56
N GLU A 274 8.67 -16.95 -4.67
CA GLU A 274 8.09 -15.79 -5.34
C GLU A 274 8.52 -15.76 -6.81
N PRO A 275 7.60 -15.97 -7.75
CA PRO A 275 7.97 -16.08 -9.17
C PRO A 275 8.39 -14.73 -9.75
N VAL A 276 9.52 -14.70 -10.43
CA VAL A 276 9.99 -13.51 -11.17
C VAL A 276 9.19 -13.36 -12.47
N VAL A 277 8.75 -12.16 -12.80
CA VAL A 277 7.92 -11.88 -13.99
C VAL A 277 8.55 -12.41 -15.28
N ALA A 278 9.89 -12.24 -15.45
CA ALA A 278 10.60 -12.74 -16.61
C ALA A 278 10.55 -14.26 -16.75
N ASP A 279 10.60 -15.00 -15.64
CA ASP A 279 10.56 -16.46 -15.65
C ASP A 279 9.15 -17.00 -15.95
N ILE A 280 8.10 -16.26 -15.53
CA ILE A 280 6.71 -16.58 -15.88
C ILE A 280 6.50 -16.48 -17.39
N LEU A 281 6.97 -15.40 -18.02
CA LEU A 281 6.86 -15.21 -19.48
C LEU A 281 7.69 -16.26 -20.25
N LYS A 282 8.90 -16.57 -19.77
CA LYS A 282 9.72 -17.64 -20.38
C LYS A 282 9.07 -19.02 -20.29
N ALA A 283 8.23 -19.26 -19.29
CA ALA A 283 7.48 -20.53 -19.16
C ALA A 283 6.29 -20.61 -20.12
N GLY A 284 6.06 -19.59 -20.97
CA GLY A 284 5.04 -19.59 -22.00
C GLY A 284 3.70 -18.99 -21.57
N VAL A 285 3.64 -18.21 -20.48
CA VAL A 285 2.45 -17.45 -20.11
C VAL A 285 2.28 -16.29 -21.11
N ASP A 286 1.09 -16.17 -21.70
CA ASP A 286 0.80 -15.17 -22.73
C ASP A 286 0.66 -13.75 -22.15
N LEU A 287 0.02 -13.62 -20.98
CA LEU A 287 -0.11 -12.35 -20.25
C LEU A 287 0.14 -12.55 -18.76
N VAL A 288 0.95 -11.68 -18.17
CA VAL A 288 1.10 -11.59 -16.72
C VAL A 288 0.64 -10.21 -16.22
N MET A 289 -0.15 -10.20 -15.14
CA MET A 289 -0.64 -8.98 -14.48
C MET A 289 0.00 -8.86 -13.10
N PHE A 290 0.49 -7.65 -12.77
CA PHE A 290 1.15 -7.40 -11.48
C PHE A 290 1.07 -5.94 -11.05
N SER A 291 1.32 -5.72 -9.74
CA SER A 291 1.26 -4.41 -9.10
C SER A 291 2.60 -3.68 -9.15
N GLY A 292 2.56 -2.36 -9.33
CA GLY A 292 3.75 -1.51 -9.20
C GLY A 292 4.15 -1.23 -7.75
N ASP A 293 3.21 -1.21 -6.82
CA ASP A 293 3.37 -0.76 -5.43
C ASP A 293 3.61 -1.88 -4.40
N LYS A 294 4.03 -3.05 -4.89
CA LYS A 294 4.45 -4.17 -4.04
C LYS A 294 5.95 -4.42 -4.17
N LEU A 295 6.37 -5.63 -4.58
CA LEU A 295 7.79 -6.01 -4.68
C LEU A 295 8.55 -5.27 -5.78
N LEU A 296 7.88 -4.74 -6.79
CA LEU A 296 8.48 -3.82 -7.75
C LEU A 296 8.97 -2.53 -7.06
N GLY A 297 8.32 -2.08 -5.99
CA GLY A 297 8.75 -0.93 -5.20
C GLY A 297 8.47 0.43 -5.83
N GLY A 298 7.54 0.49 -6.75
CA GLY A 298 7.07 1.70 -7.42
C GLY A 298 5.76 2.24 -6.86
N PRO A 299 5.09 3.13 -7.61
CA PRO A 299 3.77 3.65 -7.25
C PRO A 299 2.68 2.62 -7.50
N GLN A 300 1.47 2.92 -7.01
CA GLN A 300 0.30 2.14 -7.41
C GLN A 300 0.14 2.17 -8.93
N ALA A 301 0.23 1.00 -9.54
CA ALA A 301 0.02 0.75 -10.95
C ALA A 301 -0.39 -0.71 -11.15
N GLY A 302 -1.15 -0.99 -12.20
CA GLY A 302 -1.35 -2.34 -12.72
C GLY A 302 -0.59 -2.48 -14.03
N ILE A 303 0.25 -3.47 -14.13
CA ILE A 303 1.05 -3.74 -15.33
C ILE A 303 0.53 -5.02 -15.96
N ILE A 304 0.28 -4.97 -17.27
CA ILE A 304 -0.05 -6.12 -18.12
C ILE A 304 1.11 -6.28 -19.09
N ALA A 305 1.83 -7.37 -19.03
CA ALA A 305 2.99 -7.63 -19.88
C ALA A 305 2.85 -8.99 -20.58
N GLY A 306 3.23 -9.09 -21.85
CA GLY A 306 3.14 -10.34 -22.61
C GLY A 306 3.05 -10.13 -24.11
N ARG A 307 2.22 -10.92 -24.79
CA ARG A 307 2.08 -10.95 -26.26
C ARG A 307 1.59 -9.63 -26.83
N ALA A 308 2.25 -9.19 -27.90
CA ALA A 308 1.98 -7.91 -28.54
C ALA A 308 0.59 -7.81 -29.18
N ASP A 309 0.09 -8.90 -29.79
CA ASP A 309 -1.24 -8.94 -30.43
C ASP A 309 -2.36 -8.75 -29.41
N ILE A 310 -2.26 -9.40 -28.23
CA ILE A 310 -3.25 -9.26 -27.16
C ILE A 310 -3.19 -7.85 -26.59
N ILE A 311 -2.01 -7.35 -26.24
CA ILE A 311 -1.83 -5.98 -25.74
C ILE A 311 -2.38 -4.93 -26.72
N ALA A 312 -2.17 -5.11 -28.03
CA ALA A 312 -2.72 -4.21 -29.06
C ALA A 312 -4.27 -4.22 -29.09
N GLY A 313 -4.89 -5.36 -28.78
CA GLY A 313 -6.34 -5.46 -28.57
C GLY A 313 -6.81 -4.68 -27.34
N LEU A 314 -6.15 -4.89 -26.21
CA LEU A 314 -6.47 -4.21 -24.93
C LEU A 314 -6.32 -2.68 -25.02
N ARG A 315 -5.36 -2.18 -25.80
CA ARG A 315 -5.16 -0.74 -26.04
C ARG A 315 -6.36 -0.07 -26.74
N LYS A 316 -7.14 -0.83 -27.48
CA LYS A 316 -8.34 -0.33 -28.17
C LYS A 316 -9.61 -0.45 -27.33
N HIS A 317 -9.55 -1.15 -26.20
CA HIS A 317 -10.71 -1.40 -25.36
C HIS A 317 -11.22 -0.09 -24.72
N PRO A 318 -12.54 0.24 -24.81
CA PRO A 318 -13.07 1.51 -24.30
C PRO A 318 -12.83 1.73 -22.81
N LEU A 319 -12.85 0.65 -22.01
CA LEU A 319 -12.62 0.70 -20.56
C LEU A 319 -11.22 1.24 -20.21
N LEU A 320 -10.23 1.05 -21.08
CA LEU A 320 -8.86 1.55 -20.83
C LEU A 320 -8.85 3.06 -20.54
N ARG A 321 -9.78 3.83 -21.11
CA ARG A 321 -9.86 5.26 -20.82
C ARG A 321 -10.21 5.57 -19.37
N ALA A 322 -11.04 4.74 -18.75
CA ALA A 322 -11.40 4.86 -17.33
C ALA A 322 -10.29 4.34 -16.39
N LEU A 323 -9.52 3.34 -16.84
CA LEU A 323 -8.49 2.67 -16.05
C LEU A 323 -7.07 3.22 -16.25
N ARG A 324 -6.88 4.23 -17.09
CA ARG A 324 -5.55 4.73 -17.44
C ARG A 324 -4.83 5.34 -16.24
N ILE A 325 -3.54 5.06 -16.15
CA ILE A 325 -2.64 5.62 -15.15
C ILE A 325 -2.53 7.15 -15.29
N ASP A 326 -2.42 7.88 -14.18
CA ASP A 326 -2.17 9.32 -14.16
C ASP A 326 -0.69 9.66 -14.41
N LYS A 327 -0.39 10.95 -14.62
CA LYS A 327 0.96 11.40 -14.97
C LYS A 327 1.97 11.26 -13.84
N LEU A 328 1.54 11.40 -12.57
CA LEU A 328 2.45 11.35 -11.42
C LEU A 328 2.86 9.90 -11.14
N SER A 329 1.88 9.00 -11.12
CA SER A 329 2.16 7.56 -10.96
C SER A 329 2.99 7.04 -12.14
N LEU A 330 2.75 7.52 -13.37
CA LEU A 330 3.54 7.10 -14.52
C LEU A 330 5.00 7.58 -14.42
N ALA A 331 5.24 8.82 -14.01
CA ALA A 331 6.58 9.36 -13.83
C ALA A 331 7.35 8.62 -12.73
N ALA A 332 6.68 8.33 -11.60
CA ALA A 332 7.27 7.54 -10.53
C ALA A 332 7.58 6.11 -10.97
N LEU A 333 6.68 5.47 -11.74
CA LEU A 333 6.90 4.14 -12.27
C LEU A 333 8.09 4.09 -13.24
N GLU A 334 8.15 5.02 -14.19
CA GLU A 334 9.27 5.13 -15.13
C GLU A 334 10.60 5.29 -14.40
N ALA A 335 10.66 6.21 -13.43
CA ALA A 335 11.87 6.43 -12.63
C ALA A 335 12.26 5.18 -11.81
N THR A 336 11.28 4.49 -11.20
CA THR A 336 11.53 3.23 -10.48
C THR A 336 12.08 2.15 -11.39
N LEU A 337 11.49 1.93 -12.57
CA LEU A 337 11.94 0.92 -13.53
C LEU A 337 13.39 1.19 -14.00
N ARG A 338 13.80 2.45 -14.14
CA ARG A 338 15.18 2.80 -14.47
C ARG A 338 16.19 2.37 -13.41
N LEU A 339 15.79 2.29 -12.13
CA LEU A 339 16.65 1.82 -11.05
C LEU A 339 17.01 0.32 -11.14
N TYR A 340 16.28 -0.44 -11.96
CA TYR A 340 16.59 -1.84 -12.25
C TYR A 340 17.62 -2.04 -13.37
N LEU A 341 17.99 -0.95 -14.06
CA LEU A 341 18.93 -0.98 -15.17
C LEU A 341 20.32 -0.50 -14.75
N PRO A 342 21.41 -1.07 -15.32
CA PRO A 342 22.75 -0.54 -15.11
C PRO A 342 22.84 0.95 -15.42
N PRO A 343 23.63 1.74 -14.68
CA PRO A 343 24.58 1.33 -13.64
C PRO A 343 23.98 1.21 -12.22
N HIS A 344 22.66 1.28 -12.06
CA HIS A 344 22.00 1.23 -10.75
C HIS A 344 21.99 -0.19 -10.19
N ASP A 345 21.98 -0.25 -8.85
CA ASP A 345 21.70 -1.46 -8.10
C ASP A 345 20.31 -1.33 -7.46
N PRO A 346 19.31 -2.10 -7.90
CA PRO A 346 17.95 -2.02 -7.35
C PRO A 346 17.89 -2.37 -5.87
N LEU A 347 18.75 -3.26 -5.36
CA LEU A 347 18.79 -3.64 -3.95
C LEU A 347 19.20 -2.47 -3.06
N ALA A 348 20.05 -1.59 -3.54
CA ALA A 348 20.45 -0.39 -2.81
C ALA A 348 19.48 0.79 -2.98
N ARG A 349 18.83 0.90 -4.14
CA ARG A 349 18.09 2.10 -4.54
C ARG A 349 16.57 2.01 -4.32
N VAL A 350 15.97 0.83 -4.48
CA VAL A 350 14.53 0.61 -4.30
C VAL A 350 14.25 0.29 -2.84
N PRO A 351 13.51 1.13 -2.10
CA PRO A 351 13.40 1.01 -0.63
C PRO A 351 12.86 -0.34 -0.15
N VAL A 352 11.89 -0.93 -0.85
CA VAL A 352 11.36 -2.25 -0.48
C VAL A 352 12.43 -3.34 -0.65
N LEU A 353 13.17 -3.32 -1.75
CA LEU A 353 14.23 -4.31 -2.00
C LEU A 353 15.38 -4.14 -1.00
N ARG A 354 15.74 -2.90 -0.68
CA ARG A 354 16.72 -2.60 0.35
C ARG A 354 16.27 -3.15 1.71
N ALA A 355 15.02 -2.95 2.11
CA ALA A 355 14.50 -3.47 3.37
C ALA A 355 14.51 -5.01 3.43
N LEU A 356 14.29 -5.69 2.28
CA LEU A 356 14.35 -7.15 2.17
C LEU A 356 15.78 -7.69 2.22
N SER A 357 16.72 -7.03 1.54
CA SER A 357 18.09 -7.50 1.32
C SER A 357 19.10 -7.04 2.35
N GLN A 358 18.77 -6.00 3.19
CA GLN A 358 19.73 -5.45 4.16
C GLN A 358 20.21 -6.52 5.15
N PRO A 359 21.54 -6.56 5.44
CA PRO A 359 22.10 -7.48 6.41
C PRO A 359 21.49 -7.31 7.81
N LEU A 360 21.30 -8.42 8.53
CA LEU A 360 20.73 -8.39 9.88
C LEU A 360 21.52 -7.49 10.84
N ALA A 361 22.86 -7.45 10.70
CA ALA A 361 23.74 -6.59 11.51
C ALA A 361 23.43 -5.08 11.33
N GLU A 362 22.98 -4.64 10.16
CA GLU A 362 22.58 -3.24 9.94
C GLU A 362 21.26 -2.92 10.67
N VAL A 363 20.31 -3.86 10.67
CA VAL A 363 19.04 -3.74 11.40
C VAL A 363 19.32 -3.68 12.91
N GLU A 364 20.20 -4.56 13.41
CA GLU A 364 20.63 -4.58 14.80
C GLU A 364 21.31 -3.26 15.20
N SER A 365 22.25 -2.79 14.40
CA SER A 365 22.95 -1.52 14.64
C SER A 365 21.97 -0.34 14.71
N ARG A 366 20.94 -0.32 13.86
CA ARG A 366 19.86 0.69 13.89
C ARG A 366 19.06 0.59 15.19
N ALA A 367 18.69 -0.61 15.62
CA ALA A 367 18.00 -0.84 16.88
C ALA A 367 18.84 -0.36 18.08
N GLN A 368 20.12 -0.67 18.10
CA GLN A 368 21.04 -0.24 19.16
C GLN A 368 21.21 1.30 19.20
N ARG A 369 21.29 1.97 18.05
CA ARG A 369 21.34 3.43 17.98
C ARG A 369 20.07 4.08 18.53
N LEU A 370 18.90 3.56 18.16
CA LEU A 370 17.62 4.04 18.70
C LEU A 370 17.56 3.83 20.21
N ALA A 371 17.86 2.62 20.69
CA ALA A 371 17.85 2.31 22.12
C ALA A 371 18.83 3.19 22.91
N GLY A 372 20.04 3.40 22.39
CA GLY A 372 21.03 4.30 23.01
C GLY A 372 20.54 5.75 23.12
N SER A 373 19.84 6.25 22.10
CA SER A 373 19.24 7.60 22.13
C SER A 373 18.07 7.68 23.12
N LEU A 374 17.26 6.63 23.24
CA LEU A 374 16.12 6.56 24.16
C LEU A 374 16.53 6.34 25.62
N ALA A 375 17.70 5.78 25.89
CA ALA A 375 18.21 5.58 27.26
C ALA A 375 18.39 6.90 28.05
N ALA A 376 18.48 8.04 27.33
CA ALA A 376 18.51 9.37 27.94
C ALA A 376 17.10 9.95 28.24
N VAL A 377 16.03 9.27 27.86
CA VAL A 377 14.64 9.71 28.07
C VAL A 377 14.14 9.15 29.39
N ASN A 378 13.96 10.02 30.38
CA ASN A 378 13.45 9.61 31.70
C ASN A 378 12.06 8.98 31.59
N GLY A 379 11.85 7.86 32.30
CA GLY A 379 10.56 7.18 32.37
C GLY A 379 10.26 6.25 31.19
N VAL A 380 11.23 6.07 30.29
CA VAL A 380 11.14 5.11 29.17
C VAL A 380 12.18 4.02 29.37
N ASP A 381 11.74 2.78 29.47
CA ASP A 381 12.59 1.60 29.48
C ASP A 381 12.66 1.01 28.08
N VAL A 382 13.88 0.68 27.63
CA VAL A 382 14.11 0.14 26.29
C VAL A 382 15.00 -1.10 26.32
N GLU A 383 14.67 -2.06 25.46
CA GLU A 383 15.42 -3.29 25.26
C GLU A 383 15.50 -3.60 23.78
N VAL A 384 16.68 -3.99 23.28
CA VAL A 384 16.84 -4.47 21.90
C VAL A 384 16.66 -5.97 21.90
N MET A 385 15.70 -6.46 21.11
CA MET A 385 15.37 -7.87 21.00
C MET A 385 15.35 -8.34 19.56
N ALA A 386 15.82 -9.57 19.34
CA ALA A 386 15.61 -10.25 18.06
C ALA A 386 14.11 -10.42 17.78
N SER A 387 13.70 -10.21 16.56
CA SER A 387 12.31 -10.27 16.13
C SER A 387 12.20 -10.82 14.72
N ALA A 388 10.98 -11.05 14.26
CA ALA A 388 10.68 -11.37 12.88
C ALA A 388 9.92 -10.23 12.22
N ALA A 389 10.35 -9.86 11.02
CA ALA A 389 9.63 -8.97 10.11
C ALA A 389 9.01 -9.79 8.98
N TYR A 390 8.02 -9.19 8.30
CA TYR A 390 7.27 -9.84 7.23
C TYR A 390 7.26 -8.95 6.00
N VAL A 391 7.21 -9.57 4.82
CA VAL A 391 7.07 -8.81 3.57
C VAL A 391 5.73 -8.05 3.56
N GLY A 392 4.63 -8.74 3.77
CA GLY A 392 3.29 -8.12 3.80
C GLY A 392 2.71 -7.84 2.41
N GLY A 393 1.63 -7.08 2.37
CA GLY A 393 1.00 -6.64 1.12
C GLY A 393 0.40 -7.78 0.26
N GLY A 394 0.22 -8.98 0.82
CA GLY A 394 -0.16 -10.16 0.06
C GLY A 394 0.98 -10.65 -0.84
N SER A 395 2.20 -10.69 -0.32
CA SER A 395 3.37 -11.28 -0.96
C SER A 395 4.11 -12.14 0.05
N LEU A 396 4.65 -13.28 -0.38
CA LEU A 396 5.48 -14.20 0.42
C LEU A 396 4.83 -14.61 1.76
N PRO A 397 3.65 -15.26 1.74
CA PRO A 397 2.95 -15.64 2.97
C PRO A 397 3.78 -16.66 3.75
N GLN A 398 3.80 -16.51 5.09
CA GLN A 398 4.54 -17.39 6.02
C GLN A 398 6.07 -17.40 5.81
N GLN A 399 6.63 -16.41 5.14
CA GLN A 399 8.07 -16.21 5.08
C GLN A 399 8.41 -14.97 5.90
N ASP A 400 9.11 -15.21 7.00
CA ASP A 400 9.62 -14.20 7.89
C ASP A 400 11.08 -13.88 7.56
N LEU A 401 11.47 -12.66 7.94
CA LEU A 401 12.84 -12.17 7.85
C LEU A 401 13.35 -11.93 9.26
N ASP A 402 14.54 -12.40 9.56
CA ASP A 402 15.20 -12.05 10.80
C ASP A 402 15.29 -10.53 10.94
N SER A 403 14.92 -10.00 12.10
CA SER A 403 14.89 -8.58 12.40
C SER A 403 15.30 -8.30 13.83
N PHE A 404 15.42 -7.00 14.16
CA PHE A 404 15.55 -6.50 15.52
C PHE A 404 14.51 -5.44 15.79
N SER A 405 13.91 -5.51 16.97
CA SER A 405 12.98 -4.50 17.47
C SER A 405 13.55 -3.80 18.71
N VAL A 406 13.24 -2.52 18.85
CA VAL A 406 13.35 -1.81 20.12
C VAL A 406 12.04 -2.00 20.84
N VAL A 407 12.09 -2.70 21.97
CA VAL A 407 10.96 -2.93 22.87
C VAL A 407 10.88 -1.80 23.86
N VAL A 408 9.76 -1.11 23.89
CA VAL A 408 9.58 0.11 24.69
C VAL A 408 8.52 -0.12 25.75
N ALA A 409 8.83 0.24 26.99
CA ALA A 409 7.88 0.32 28.09
C ALA A 409 7.97 1.70 28.76
N CYS A 410 6.84 2.19 29.24
CA CYS A 410 6.76 3.41 30.03
C CYS A 410 6.08 3.07 31.35
N ALA A 411 6.71 3.36 32.49
CA ALA A 411 6.21 2.98 33.81
C ALA A 411 4.82 3.57 34.13
N ALA A 412 4.50 4.74 33.54
CA ALA A 412 3.25 5.46 33.76
C ALA A 412 2.11 5.05 32.80
N LEU A 413 2.38 4.28 31.73
CA LEU A 413 1.44 4.03 30.64
C LEU A 413 1.38 2.54 30.27
N SER A 414 0.19 2.05 29.93
CA SER A 414 0.07 0.76 29.28
C SER A 414 0.63 0.81 27.84
N ALA A 415 1.00 -0.36 27.29
CA ALA A 415 1.48 -0.46 25.92
C ALA A 415 0.46 0.08 24.89
N GLU A 416 -0.84 -0.15 25.14
CA GLU A 416 -1.94 0.36 24.32
C GLU A 416 -2.00 1.88 24.36
N THR A 417 -1.94 2.48 25.56
CA THR A 417 -1.95 3.93 25.72
C THR A 417 -0.72 4.58 25.08
N LEU A 418 0.45 3.96 25.23
CA LEU A 418 1.68 4.41 24.61
C LEU A 418 1.57 4.37 23.08
N ALA A 419 1.06 3.27 22.53
CA ALA A 419 0.82 3.13 21.10
C ALA A 419 -0.21 4.14 20.57
N ASP A 420 -1.29 4.41 21.33
CA ASP A 420 -2.29 5.42 20.98
C ASP A 420 -1.69 6.84 20.95
N ARG A 421 -0.88 7.20 21.95
CA ARG A 421 -0.21 8.50 21.98
C ARG A 421 0.78 8.67 20.82
N LEU A 422 1.54 7.62 20.47
CA LEU A 422 2.46 7.65 19.34
C LEU A 422 1.74 7.80 18.00
N ARG A 423 0.57 7.14 17.83
CA ARG A 423 -0.26 7.34 16.62
C ARG A 423 -0.87 8.73 16.54
N GLY A 424 -1.14 9.36 17.67
CA GLY A 424 -1.67 10.73 17.77
C GLY A 424 -0.59 11.83 17.79
N GLY A 425 0.68 11.49 17.68
CA GLY A 425 1.79 12.45 17.71
C GLY A 425 1.90 13.33 16.47
N VAL A 426 2.83 14.28 16.50
CA VAL A 426 3.12 15.19 15.37
C VAL A 426 3.56 14.40 14.14
N VAL A 427 4.43 13.42 14.33
CA VAL A 427 4.75 12.38 13.35
C VAL A 427 4.18 11.07 13.90
N PRO A 428 3.10 10.54 13.32
CA PRO A 428 2.52 9.28 13.78
C PRO A 428 3.49 8.11 13.63
N ILE A 429 3.61 7.31 14.68
CA ILE A 429 4.46 6.12 14.72
C ILE A 429 3.58 4.90 14.97
N VAL A 430 3.71 3.89 14.13
CA VAL A 430 2.95 2.64 14.25
C VAL A 430 3.90 1.49 14.52
N GLY A 431 3.82 0.94 15.74
CA GLY A 431 4.48 -0.29 16.16
C GLY A 431 3.49 -1.43 16.37
N ARG A 432 3.96 -2.55 16.88
CA ARG A 432 3.11 -3.67 17.29
C ARG A 432 3.13 -3.87 18.80
N ILE A 433 2.00 -4.29 19.37
CA ILE A 433 1.95 -4.72 20.77
C ILE A 433 2.15 -6.23 20.82
N HIS A 434 3.12 -6.66 21.59
CA HIS A 434 3.40 -8.06 21.83
C HIS A 434 3.83 -8.27 23.29
N GLN A 435 3.26 -9.28 23.97
CA GLN A 435 3.52 -9.58 25.37
C GLN A 435 3.38 -8.36 26.31
N GLY A 436 2.36 -7.51 26.08
CA GLY A 436 2.09 -6.33 26.90
C GLY A 436 3.13 -5.20 26.77
N LYS A 437 4.02 -5.24 25.78
CA LYS A 437 5.01 -4.21 25.47
C LYS A 437 4.85 -3.69 24.04
N LEU A 438 5.28 -2.46 23.79
CA LEU A 438 5.32 -1.89 22.45
C LEU A 438 6.64 -2.27 21.78
N TRP A 439 6.55 -2.87 20.60
CA TRP A 439 7.68 -3.28 19.77
C TRP A 439 7.78 -2.38 18.56
N LEU A 440 8.93 -1.78 18.36
CA LEU A 440 9.27 -0.97 17.21
C LEU A 440 10.29 -1.73 16.36
N ASP A 441 9.86 -2.38 15.32
CA ASP A 441 10.72 -3.17 14.42
C ASP A 441 11.50 -2.28 13.47
N MET A 442 12.82 -2.52 13.38
CA MET A 442 13.74 -1.62 12.68
C MET A 442 13.96 -1.96 11.21
N ARG A 443 13.40 -3.05 10.67
CA ARG A 443 13.66 -3.43 9.28
C ARG A 443 13.06 -2.47 8.26
N ALA A 444 11.88 -1.89 8.56
CA ALA A 444 11.20 -0.93 7.68
C ALA A 444 11.44 0.54 8.07
N VAL A 445 12.03 0.79 9.24
CA VAL A 445 12.38 2.14 9.72
C VAL A 445 13.67 2.62 9.04
N MET A 446 13.69 3.88 8.58
CA MET A 446 14.87 4.50 8.01
C MET A 446 15.70 5.24 9.06
N ASP A 447 16.99 5.46 8.77
CA ASP A 447 17.90 6.09 9.72
C ASP A 447 17.53 7.55 10.04
N ASP A 448 16.98 8.27 9.09
CA ASP A 448 16.49 9.64 9.23
C ASP A 448 15.17 9.75 10.02
N GLU A 449 14.47 8.65 10.27
CA GLU A 449 13.26 8.60 11.08
C GLU A 449 13.56 8.41 12.60
N LEU A 450 14.78 7.99 12.96
CA LEU A 450 15.14 7.75 14.37
C LEU A 450 14.98 8.99 15.27
N PRO A 451 15.37 10.20 14.85
CA PRO A 451 15.16 11.40 15.66
C PRO A 451 13.71 11.69 15.99
N ASP A 452 12.79 11.43 15.03
CA ASP A 452 11.36 11.65 15.24
C ASP A 452 10.78 10.67 16.27
N ILE A 453 11.25 9.40 16.26
CA ILE A 453 10.86 8.41 17.27
C ILE A 453 11.33 8.84 18.66
N VAL A 454 12.56 9.33 18.79
CA VAL A 454 13.13 9.81 20.06
C VAL A 454 12.34 11.02 20.57
N ALA A 455 12.06 11.99 19.70
CA ALA A 455 11.30 13.19 20.04
C ALA A 455 9.86 12.85 20.50
N ALA A 456 9.18 11.93 19.81
CA ALA A 456 7.82 11.51 20.16
C ALA A 456 7.77 10.83 21.54
N LEU A 457 8.67 9.89 21.80
CA LEU A 457 8.74 9.20 23.10
C LEU A 457 9.16 10.14 24.23
N GLY A 458 10.07 11.07 23.97
CA GLY A 458 10.47 12.12 24.94
C GLY A 458 9.30 13.03 25.31
N ALA A 459 8.49 13.45 24.35
CA ALA A 459 7.31 14.27 24.59
C ALA A 459 6.25 13.52 25.41
N ILE A 460 6.05 12.23 25.15
CA ILE A 460 5.10 11.40 25.89
C ILE A 460 5.56 11.16 27.33
N ALA A 461 6.83 10.94 27.56
CA ALA A 461 7.39 10.67 28.88
C ALA A 461 7.41 11.93 29.80
N ALA A 462 7.36 13.12 29.20
CA ALA A 462 7.32 14.40 29.93
C ALA A 462 5.89 14.78 30.41
N THR A 463 4.85 14.05 29.99
CA THR A 463 3.43 14.27 30.35
C THR A 463 2.87 13.19 31.25
#